data_5399594a636a710a60a20289df081433
#
_entry.id   5399594a636a710a60a20289df081433
#
_cell.length_a   1.000
_cell.length_b   1.000
_cell.length_c   1.000
_cell.angle_alpha   90.00
_cell.angle_beta   90.00
_cell.angle_gamma   90.00
#
_symmetry.space_group_name_H-M   'P 1'
#
loop_
_entity.id
_entity.type
_entity.pdbx_description
1 polymer ?
#
loop_
_entity_poly.entity_id
_entity_poly.type
_entity_poly.pdbx_seq_one_letter_code
_entity_poly.pdbx_strand_id
1 'polypeptide(L)'
;DVLLVDEPSIGLEPRFIDMVFEILDDLQRRDGKTIIMVEQNAKKGLEFADIGYVLVSGETAMADNGKDLLANPDVGRLFLGG
;
A
#
# COMPACT_ATOMS: atom_id res chain seq x y z
N ASP A 1 0.36 17.17 8.76
CA ASP A 1 0.89 17.23 7.39
C ASP A 1 0.57 15.98 6.61
N VAL A 2 0.23 16.14 5.34
CA VAL A 2 -0.11 15.03 4.45
C VAL A 2 0.97 14.87 3.40
N LEU A 3 1.47 13.65 3.26
CA LEU A 3 2.45 13.29 2.25
C LEU A 3 1.76 12.45 1.17
N LEU A 4 1.85 12.89 -0.07
CA LEU A 4 1.32 12.16 -1.22
C LEU A 4 2.47 11.40 -1.89
N VAL A 5 2.32 10.08 -2.02
CA VAL A 5 3.37 9.22 -2.58
C VAL A 5 2.79 8.41 -3.73
N ASP A 6 3.38 8.53 -4.91
CA ASP A 6 2.91 7.85 -6.11
C ASP A 6 3.87 6.73 -6.50
N GLU A 7 3.41 5.51 -6.35
CA GLU A 7 4.11 4.28 -6.73
C GLU A 7 5.56 4.23 -6.25
N PRO A 8 5.79 4.27 -4.92
CA PRO A 8 7.16 4.36 -4.40
C PRO A 8 8.04 3.15 -4.69
N SER A 9 7.45 1.99 -5.02
CA SER A 9 8.23 0.77 -5.28
C SER A 9 8.55 0.54 -6.75
N ILE A 10 8.01 1.35 -7.66
CA ILE A 10 8.16 1.08 -9.09
C ILE A 10 9.62 1.15 -9.53
N GLY A 11 10.07 0.14 -10.27
CA GLY A 11 11.43 0.09 -10.80
C GLY A 11 12.51 -0.27 -9.78
N LEU A 12 12.14 -0.56 -8.54
CA LEU A 12 13.11 -0.86 -7.50
C LEU A 12 13.28 -2.38 -7.30
N GLU A 13 14.50 -2.78 -6.93
CA GLU A 13 14.77 -4.14 -6.49
C GLU A 13 14.10 -4.38 -5.12
N PRO A 14 13.76 -5.66 -4.79
CA PRO A 14 13.04 -5.95 -3.54
C PRO A 14 13.65 -5.36 -2.28
N ARG A 15 14.99 -5.38 -2.16
CA ARG A 15 15.65 -4.83 -0.97
C ARG A 15 15.46 -3.33 -0.84
N PHE A 16 15.39 -2.62 -1.97
CA PHE A 16 15.19 -1.17 -1.97
C PHE A 16 13.72 -0.84 -1.71
N ILE A 17 12.81 -1.70 -2.15
CA ILE A 17 11.38 -1.56 -1.83
C ILE A 17 11.21 -1.57 -0.31
N ASP A 18 11.81 -2.53 0.37
CA ASP A 18 11.72 -2.63 1.82
C ASP A 18 12.29 -1.38 2.51
N MET A 19 13.42 -0.88 2.02
CA MET A 19 14.03 0.34 2.56
C MET A 19 13.11 1.55 2.42
N VAL A 20 12.46 1.71 1.27
CA VAL A 20 11.54 2.83 1.02
C VAL A 20 10.36 2.76 1.98
N PHE A 21 9.76 1.58 2.15
CA PHE A 21 8.63 1.42 3.06
C PHE A 21 9.04 1.62 4.53
N GLU A 22 10.26 1.26 4.91
CA GLU A 22 10.77 1.57 6.25
C GLU A 22 10.88 3.08 6.47
N ILE A 23 11.36 3.83 5.50
CA ILE A 23 11.45 5.28 5.58
C ILE A 23 10.06 5.88 5.73
N LEU A 24 9.09 5.41 4.93
CA LEU A 24 7.72 5.90 5.00
C LEU A 24 7.08 5.58 6.35
N ASP A 25 7.35 4.39 6.87
CA ASP A 25 6.84 3.99 8.18
C ASP A 25 7.39 4.90 9.29
N ASP A 26 8.68 5.22 9.23
CA ASP A 26 9.30 6.15 10.18
C ASP A 26 8.66 7.54 10.11
N LEU A 27 8.40 8.04 8.92
CA LEU A 27 7.74 9.34 8.75
C LEU A 27 6.36 9.34 9.39
N GLN A 28 5.62 8.26 9.22
CA GLN A 28 4.30 8.13 9.80
C GLN A 28 4.35 8.02 11.32
N ARG A 29 5.19 7.14 11.84
CA ARG A 29 5.21 6.83 13.28
C ARG A 29 5.92 7.89 14.10
N ARG A 30 7.10 8.32 13.64
CA ARG A 30 7.96 9.23 14.42
C ARG A 30 7.59 10.68 14.22
N ASP A 31 7.26 11.06 12.98
CA ASP A 31 7.00 12.45 12.64
C ASP A 31 5.51 12.77 12.55
N GLY A 32 4.64 11.78 12.76
CA GLY A 32 3.19 11.99 12.77
C GLY A 32 2.61 12.38 11.42
N LYS A 33 3.27 12.01 10.33
CA LYS A 33 2.77 12.32 8.98
C LYS A 33 1.63 11.40 8.60
N THR A 34 0.65 11.96 7.90
CA THR A 34 -0.38 11.17 7.24
C THR A 34 0.08 10.90 5.82
N ILE A 35 0.06 9.62 5.42
CA ILE A 35 0.55 9.24 4.09
C ILE A 35 -0.62 8.73 3.24
N ILE A 36 -0.79 9.33 2.06
CA ILE A 36 -1.71 8.84 1.04
C ILE A 36 -0.83 8.31 -0.10
N MET A 37 -0.99 7.03 -0.40
CA MET A 37 -0.10 6.34 -1.33
C MET A 37 -0.89 5.66 -2.43
N VAL A 38 -0.39 5.76 -3.66
CA VAL A 38 -0.83 4.93 -4.77
C VAL A 38 0.26 3.90 -5.01
N GLU A 39 -0.08 2.61 -4.92
CA GLU A 39 0.90 1.55 -5.03
C GLU A 39 0.34 0.39 -5.85
N GLN A 40 1.00 0.07 -6.95
CA GLN A 40 0.62 -1.04 -7.82
C GLN A 40 0.99 -2.40 -7.22
N ASN A 41 2.05 -2.43 -6.41
CA ASN A 41 2.42 -3.64 -5.65
C ASN A 41 1.43 -3.77 -4.48
N ALA A 42 0.34 -4.48 -4.72
CA ALA A 42 -0.78 -4.55 -3.79
C ALA A 42 -0.38 -5.13 -2.44
N LYS A 43 0.46 -6.15 -2.42
CA LYS A 43 0.89 -6.77 -1.17
C LYS A 43 1.63 -5.77 -0.28
N LYS A 44 2.62 -5.07 -0.86
CA LYS A 44 3.39 -4.08 -0.11
C LYS A 44 2.53 -2.92 0.35
N GLY A 45 1.69 -2.39 -0.52
CA GLY A 45 0.80 -1.30 -0.17
C GLY A 45 -0.13 -1.65 0.98
N LEU A 46 -0.75 -2.82 0.91
CA LEU A 46 -1.70 -3.26 1.94
C LEU A 46 -1.02 -3.64 3.25
N GLU A 47 0.20 -4.19 3.20
CA GLU A 47 0.97 -4.44 4.41
C GLU A 47 1.27 -3.15 5.17
N PHE A 48 1.50 -2.07 4.43
CA PHE A 48 1.82 -0.77 5.00
C PHE A 48 0.58 -0.01 5.47
N ALA A 49 -0.53 -0.14 4.74
CA ALA A 49 -1.70 0.71 4.91
C ALA A 49 -2.52 0.38 6.15
N ASP A 50 -3.00 1.41 6.84
CA ASP A 50 -4.05 1.25 7.84
C ASP A 50 -5.39 1.03 7.13
N ILE A 51 -5.66 1.83 6.10
CA ILE A 51 -6.88 1.72 5.29
C ILE A 51 -6.46 1.62 3.83
N GLY A 52 -7.02 0.65 3.12
CA GLY A 52 -6.76 0.47 1.70
C GLY A 52 -8.00 0.65 0.84
N TYR A 53 -7.80 1.14 -0.36
CA TYR A 53 -8.83 1.23 -1.39
C TYR A 53 -8.33 0.48 -2.61
N VAL A 54 -9.08 -0.53 -3.04
CA VAL A 54 -8.74 -1.29 -4.24
C VAL A 54 -9.52 -0.72 -5.41
N LEU A 55 -8.80 -0.22 -6.41
CA LEU A 55 -9.40 0.41 -7.58
C LEU A 55 -9.33 -0.53 -8.78
N VAL A 56 -10.45 -0.63 -9.48
CA VAL A 56 -10.54 -1.38 -10.74
C VAL A 56 -11.19 -0.46 -11.76
N SER A 57 -10.51 -0.22 -12.87
CA SER A 57 -10.99 0.65 -13.95
C SER A 57 -11.42 2.03 -13.44
N GLY A 58 -10.64 2.58 -12.51
CA GLY A 58 -10.89 3.91 -11.97
C GLY A 58 -11.97 4.01 -10.91
N GLU A 59 -12.57 2.90 -10.53
CA GLU A 59 -13.63 2.86 -9.52
C GLU A 59 -13.18 2.06 -8.30
N THR A 60 -13.64 2.46 -7.11
CA THR A 60 -13.37 1.73 -5.90
C THR A 60 -14.14 0.41 -5.90
N ALA A 61 -13.41 -0.70 -5.98
CA ALA A 61 -14.01 -2.03 -5.89
C ALA A 61 -14.16 -2.48 -4.45
N MET A 62 -13.20 -2.15 -3.60
CA MET A 62 -13.20 -2.51 -2.18
C MET A 62 -12.54 -1.41 -1.37
N ALA A 63 -12.97 -1.26 -0.13
CA ALA A 63 -12.33 -0.38 0.85
C ALA A 63 -12.44 -1.03 2.22
N ASP A 64 -11.29 -1.17 2.91
CA ASP A 64 -11.25 -1.77 4.24
C ASP A 64 -9.89 -1.49 4.86
N ASN A 65 -9.67 -1.96 6.09
CA ASN A 65 -8.32 -1.88 6.64
C ASN A 65 -7.37 -2.81 5.87
N GLY A 66 -6.07 -2.48 5.89
CA GLY A 66 -5.08 -3.21 5.11
C GLY A 66 -5.01 -4.69 5.43
N LYS A 67 -5.12 -5.05 6.71
CA LYS A 67 -5.09 -6.44 7.16
C LYS A 67 -6.23 -7.26 6.57
N ASP A 68 -7.44 -6.70 6.59
CA ASP A 68 -8.61 -7.42 6.09
C ASP A 68 -8.55 -7.57 4.58
N LEU A 69 -8.04 -6.57 3.87
CA LEU A 69 -7.87 -6.69 2.43
C LEU A 69 -6.81 -7.74 2.07
N LEU A 70 -5.71 -7.81 2.81
CA LEU A 70 -4.70 -8.85 2.60
C LEU A 70 -5.26 -10.25 2.81
N ALA A 71 -6.18 -10.41 3.76
CA ALA A 71 -6.78 -11.70 4.07
C ALA A 71 -7.97 -12.04 3.16
N ASN A 72 -8.45 -11.08 2.38
CA ASN A 72 -9.60 -11.29 1.51
C ASN A 72 -9.25 -12.19 0.33
N PRO A 73 -9.94 -13.33 0.13
CA PRO A 73 -9.62 -14.25 -0.97
C PRO A 73 -9.76 -13.62 -2.35
N ASP A 74 -10.68 -12.71 -2.53
CA ASP A 74 -10.87 -12.04 -3.82
C ASP A 74 -9.70 -11.11 -4.13
N VAL A 75 -9.19 -10.39 -3.13
CA VAL A 75 -8.00 -9.56 -3.28
C VAL A 75 -6.80 -10.44 -3.60
N GLY A 76 -6.63 -11.54 -2.88
CA GLY A 76 -5.54 -12.48 -3.13
C GLY A 76 -5.55 -12.99 -4.55
N ARG A 77 -6.71 -13.41 -5.03
CA ARG A 77 -6.85 -13.97 -6.37
C ARG A 77 -6.61 -12.93 -7.48
N LEU A 78 -7.11 -11.72 -7.30
CA LEU A 78 -7.07 -10.70 -8.35
C LEU A 78 -5.78 -9.88 -8.36
N PHE A 79 -5.19 -9.64 -7.20
CA PHE A 79 -4.11 -8.66 -7.09
C PHE A 79 -2.83 -9.18 -6.44
N LEU A 80 -2.88 -10.28 -5.71
CA LEU A 80 -1.72 -10.80 -4.99
C LEU A 80 -1.13 -12.06 -5.61
N GLY A 81 -1.64 -12.48 -6.76
CA GLY A 81 -1.11 -13.61 -7.53
C GLY A 81 -1.41 -14.97 -6.93
N GLY A 82 -2.26 -14.99 -5.95
CA GLY A 82 -2.59 -16.24 -5.28
C GLY A 82 -4.03 -16.52 -5.27
#